data_c1c4b39ab191e38cc54f976d181f7e4d
#
_entry.id   c1c4b39ab191e38cc54f976d181f7e4d
#
_cell.length_a   1.000
_cell.length_b   1.000
_cell.length_c   1.000
_cell.angle_alpha   90.00
_cell.angle_beta   90.00
_cell.angle_gamma   90.00
#
_symmetry.space_group_name_H-M   'P 1'
#
loop_
_entity.id
_entity.type
_entity.pdbx_description
1 polymer ?
#
loop_
_entity_poly.entity_id
_entity_poly.type
_entity_poly.pdbx_seq_one_letter_code
_entity_poly.pdbx_strand_id
1 'polypeptide(L)'
;FFDAQKYCGEYIVIKNKFDEKFILFTDDDVISKEMYLKEEFDLNKLIRTLKFLNKKKKIENLYDIGANLGVICIPAVKRGLVKKAFAVEPELRNFELLKTNVALNNLENKISIYNYALSNQDDQEIEMELADDNSGDHRIKNQVKFNIHDEENRKIVKVKTKKFDTLFNKTKQDNDLIWIDTQGHEPIILQGAKKLIESKAPVVIEFWPYALKRANLWEKMFEVLKHFNFYVDLSNQELHLSKINEDSLKK
;
A
#
# COMPACT_ATOMS: atom_id res chain seq x y z
N PHE A 1 24.05 13.35 -3.29
CA PHE A 1 23.21 14.55 -3.53
C PHE A 1 21.92 14.50 -2.70
N PHE A 2 21.17 13.38 -2.62
CA PHE A 2 19.92 13.30 -1.84
C PHE A 2 20.18 13.62 -0.35
N ASP A 3 21.17 12.99 0.25
CA ASP A 3 21.47 13.19 1.67
C ASP A 3 21.84 14.65 2.02
N ALA A 4 22.33 15.44 1.04
CA ALA A 4 22.58 16.86 1.22
C ALA A 4 21.31 17.70 1.26
N GLN A 5 20.18 17.19 0.74
CA GLN A 5 18.90 17.92 0.73
C GLN A 5 18.31 18.07 2.14
N LYS A 6 18.64 17.15 3.06
CA LYS A 6 18.25 17.25 4.49
C LYS A 6 18.67 18.59 5.13
N TYR A 7 19.75 19.19 4.64
CA TYR A 7 20.25 20.50 5.11
C TYR A 7 19.61 21.70 4.40
N CYS A 8 18.87 21.46 3.30
CA CYS A 8 18.26 22.51 2.49
C CYS A 8 16.78 22.73 2.81
N GLY A 9 16.10 21.74 3.38
CA GLY A 9 14.69 21.81 3.73
C GLY A 9 14.07 20.43 3.94
N GLU A 10 12.83 20.40 4.39
CA GLU A 10 12.10 19.15 4.69
C GLU A 10 11.59 18.45 3.43
N TYR A 11 11.51 19.16 2.30
CA TYR A 11 10.89 18.67 1.08
C TYR A 11 11.77 18.96 -0.14
N ILE A 12 11.72 18.05 -1.10
CA ILE A 12 12.28 18.24 -2.43
C ILE A 12 11.22 17.99 -3.49
N VAL A 13 11.23 18.80 -4.56
CA VAL A 13 10.34 18.60 -5.71
C VAL A 13 11.13 17.96 -6.83
N ILE A 14 10.62 16.83 -7.34
CA ILE A 14 11.18 16.16 -8.50
C ILE A 14 10.19 16.12 -9.65
N LYS A 15 10.71 15.98 -10.86
CA LYS A 15 9.97 15.66 -12.07
C LYS A 15 10.76 14.59 -12.82
N ASN A 16 10.11 13.45 -13.06
CA ASN A 16 10.76 12.34 -13.74
C ASN A 16 10.56 12.39 -15.27
N LYS A 17 11.16 11.45 -15.99
CA LYS A 17 11.08 11.34 -17.47
C LYS A 17 9.68 11.09 -18.01
N PHE A 18 8.72 10.67 -17.17
CA PHE A 18 7.31 10.46 -17.55
C PHE A 18 6.42 11.68 -17.27
N ASP A 19 7.03 12.83 -16.98
CA ASP A 19 6.34 14.06 -16.59
C ASP A 19 5.53 13.93 -15.29
N GLU A 20 5.88 12.97 -14.44
CA GLU A 20 5.33 12.81 -13.12
C GLU A 20 6.07 13.72 -12.15
N LYS A 21 5.32 14.45 -11.32
CA LYS A 21 5.86 15.40 -10.35
C LYS A 21 5.57 14.91 -8.94
N PHE A 22 6.58 14.97 -8.08
CA PHE A 22 6.43 14.58 -6.69
C PHE A 22 7.10 15.59 -5.77
N ILE A 23 6.44 15.90 -4.66
CA ILE A 23 7.07 16.43 -3.47
C ILE A 23 7.42 15.21 -2.61
N LEU A 24 8.66 15.12 -2.21
CA LEU A 24 9.23 14.02 -1.44
C LEU A 24 9.82 14.56 -0.13
N PHE A 25 9.87 13.74 0.89
CA PHE A 25 10.58 14.04 2.12
C PHE A 25 12.09 13.92 1.94
N THR A 26 12.85 14.85 2.48
CA THR A 26 14.32 14.77 2.45
C THR A 26 14.89 13.89 3.56
N ASP A 27 14.10 13.55 4.58
CA ASP A 27 14.44 12.69 5.70
C ASP A 27 14.02 11.22 5.51
N ASP A 28 13.43 10.86 4.35
CA ASP A 28 13.04 9.49 4.01
C ASP A 28 14.12 8.82 3.14
N ASP A 29 14.91 7.96 3.76
CA ASP A 29 16.03 7.27 3.13
C ASP A 29 15.64 6.06 2.27
N VAL A 30 14.35 5.74 2.16
CA VAL A 30 13.85 4.58 1.40
C VAL A 30 13.02 5.04 0.20
N ILE A 31 11.77 5.42 0.40
CA ILE A 31 10.85 5.73 -0.71
C ILE A 31 11.28 7.00 -1.45
N SER A 32 11.45 8.08 -0.71
CA SER A 32 11.83 9.37 -1.31
C SER A 32 13.21 9.32 -1.97
N LYS A 33 14.17 8.66 -1.32
CA LYS A 33 15.51 8.47 -1.88
C LYS A 33 15.50 7.61 -3.15
N GLU A 34 14.74 6.53 -3.17
CA GLU A 34 14.60 5.70 -4.36
C GLU A 34 13.90 6.44 -5.50
N MET A 35 12.81 7.16 -5.20
CA MET A 35 12.13 8.04 -6.16
C MET A 35 13.06 9.10 -6.76
N TYR A 36 13.91 9.71 -5.92
CA TYR A 36 14.90 10.69 -6.39
C TYR A 36 15.97 10.07 -7.29
N LEU A 37 16.45 8.86 -6.95
CA LEU A 37 17.56 8.21 -7.66
C LEU A 37 17.12 7.40 -8.87
N LYS A 38 15.98 6.70 -8.78
CA LYS A 38 15.50 5.75 -9.80
C LYS A 38 14.27 6.25 -10.56
N GLU A 39 13.67 7.37 -10.14
CA GLU A 39 12.45 7.96 -10.72
C GLU A 39 11.18 7.08 -10.59
N GLU A 40 11.23 5.96 -9.87
CA GLU A 40 10.10 5.08 -9.59
C GLU A 40 10.37 4.22 -8.35
N PHE A 41 9.29 3.79 -7.68
CA PHE A 41 9.31 2.88 -6.55
C PHE A 41 8.30 1.75 -6.78
N ASP A 42 8.74 0.49 -6.73
CA ASP A 42 7.94 -0.75 -6.84
C ASP A 42 6.96 -0.85 -8.04
N LEU A 43 6.94 0.13 -8.92
CA LEU A 43 5.99 0.20 -10.04
C LEU A 43 6.12 -0.98 -11.01
N ASN A 44 7.32 -1.55 -11.13
CA ASN A 44 7.53 -2.72 -11.98
C ASN A 44 6.70 -3.94 -11.51
N LYS A 45 6.53 -4.12 -10.18
CA LYS A 45 5.66 -5.17 -9.62
C LYS A 45 4.21 -4.98 -10.08
N LEU A 46 3.70 -3.74 -10.01
CA LEU A 46 2.36 -3.41 -10.52
C LEU A 46 2.21 -3.67 -12.02
N ILE A 47 3.17 -3.21 -12.84
CA ILE A 47 3.14 -3.43 -14.30
C ILE A 47 3.09 -4.91 -14.64
N ARG A 48 3.91 -5.74 -13.98
CA ARG A 48 3.93 -7.19 -14.18
C ARG A 48 2.61 -7.84 -13.77
N THR A 49 2.05 -7.42 -12.64
CA THR A 49 0.74 -7.88 -12.14
C THR A 49 -0.36 -7.55 -13.14
N LEU A 50 -0.42 -6.31 -13.60
CA LEU A 50 -1.42 -5.89 -14.60
C LEU A 50 -1.26 -6.64 -15.93
N LYS A 51 -0.04 -6.85 -16.42
CA LYS A 51 0.23 -7.67 -17.61
C LYS A 51 -0.27 -9.10 -17.44
N PHE A 52 -0.08 -9.69 -16.28
CA PHE A 52 -0.55 -11.03 -15.96
C PHE A 52 -2.09 -11.11 -15.93
N LEU A 53 -2.74 -10.21 -15.20
CA LEU A 53 -4.19 -10.19 -15.04
C LEU A 53 -4.93 -9.84 -16.34
N ASN A 54 -4.42 -8.87 -17.09
CA ASN A 54 -5.02 -8.37 -18.31
C ASN A 54 -5.07 -9.40 -19.46
N LYS A 55 -4.37 -10.54 -19.31
CA LYS A 55 -4.52 -11.69 -20.22
C LYS A 55 -5.94 -12.30 -20.17
N LYS A 56 -6.62 -12.17 -19.03
CA LYS A 56 -7.98 -12.70 -18.79
C LYS A 56 -9.03 -11.61 -18.78
N LYS A 57 -8.78 -10.53 -18.05
CA LYS A 57 -9.73 -9.43 -17.86
C LYS A 57 -8.97 -8.13 -17.61
N LYS A 58 -9.37 -7.07 -18.35
CA LYS A 58 -8.72 -5.77 -18.22
C LYS A 58 -9.02 -5.14 -16.86
N ILE A 59 -7.98 -4.84 -16.11
CA ILE A 59 -8.06 -4.05 -14.89
C ILE A 59 -8.20 -2.57 -15.25
N GLU A 60 -9.15 -1.90 -14.67
CA GLU A 60 -9.45 -0.48 -14.92
C GLU A 60 -9.28 0.40 -13.69
N ASN A 61 -9.44 -0.17 -12.50
CA ASN A 61 -9.33 0.56 -11.25
C ASN A 61 -8.27 -0.07 -10.32
N LEU A 62 -7.55 0.79 -9.61
CA LEU A 62 -6.58 0.41 -8.59
C LEU A 62 -7.05 0.93 -7.24
N TYR A 63 -7.13 0.06 -6.25
CA TYR A 63 -7.26 0.43 -4.84
C TYR A 63 -5.89 0.30 -4.21
N ASP A 64 -5.30 1.44 -3.86
CA ASP A 64 -3.94 1.57 -3.31
C ASP A 64 -4.04 1.82 -1.81
N ILE A 65 -3.87 0.76 -1.02
CA ILE A 65 -4.07 0.75 0.43
C ILE A 65 -2.70 0.77 1.12
N GLY A 66 -2.40 1.86 1.81
CA GLY A 66 -1.05 2.26 2.22
C GLY A 66 -0.39 3.06 1.09
N ALA A 67 -1.14 4.02 0.53
CA ALA A 67 -0.71 4.74 -0.69
C ALA A 67 0.49 5.65 -0.48
N ASN A 68 0.89 5.92 0.75
CA ASN A 68 2.02 6.76 1.11
C ASN A 68 1.99 8.10 0.35
N LEU A 69 3.03 8.46 -0.39
CA LEU A 69 3.12 9.69 -1.19
C LEU A 69 2.45 9.58 -2.59
N GLY A 70 1.80 8.46 -2.89
CA GLY A 70 1.17 8.18 -4.18
C GLY A 70 2.12 7.61 -5.23
N VAL A 71 3.23 7.04 -4.81
CA VAL A 71 4.30 6.53 -5.70
C VAL A 71 3.86 5.34 -6.57
N ILE A 72 2.76 4.68 -6.23
CA ILE A 72 2.13 3.63 -7.02
C ILE A 72 0.93 4.16 -7.81
N CYS A 73 -0.05 4.78 -7.15
CA CYS A 73 -1.31 5.17 -7.80
C CYS A 73 -1.14 6.30 -8.82
N ILE A 74 -0.25 7.27 -8.59
CA ILE A 74 -0.03 8.40 -9.52
C ILE A 74 0.54 7.90 -10.86
N PRO A 75 1.68 7.16 -10.90
CA PRO A 75 2.19 6.59 -12.14
C PRO A 75 1.19 5.63 -12.81
N ALA A 76 0.46 4.82 -12.02
CA ALA A 76 -0.53 3.89 -12.55
C ALA A 76 -1.61 4.60 -13.39
N VAL A 77 -2.11 5.72 -12.92
CA VAL A 77 -3.14 6.52 -13.63
C VAL A 77 -2.51 7.38 -14.71
N LYS A 78 -1.40 8.07 -14.42
CA LYS A 78 -0.77 9.01 -15.37
C LYS A 78 -0.25 8.31 -16.62
N ARG A 79 0.34 7.12 -16.47
CA ARG A 79 0.81 6.28 -17.59
C ARG A 79 -0.32 5.48 -18.27
N GLY A 80 -1.58 5.63 -17.81
CA GLY A 80 -2.72 4.93 -18.40
C GLY A 80 -2.73 3.42 -18.17
N LEU A 81 -2.03 2.93 -17.15
CA LEU A 81 -2.04 1.53 -16.73
C LEU A 81 -3.43 1.15 -16.18
N VAL A 82 -4.06 2.07 -15.46
CA VAL A 82 -5.45 2.00 -14.99
C VAL A 82 -6.17 3.31 -15.31
N LYS A 83 -7.51 3.31 -15.27
CA LYS A 83 -8.32 4.51 -15.54
C LYS A 83 -8.45 5.40 -14.31
N LYS A 84 -8.61 4.78 -13.13
CA LYS A 84 -8.84 5.43 -11.85
C LYS A 84 -8.07 4.74 -10.73
N ALA A 85 -7.78 5.50 -9.67
CA ALA A 85 -7.28 4.94 -8.43
C ALA A 85 -8.07 5.47 -7.21
N PHE A 86 -8.09 4.65 -6.15
CA PHE A 86 -8.65 4.96 -4.84
C PHE A 86 -7.52 4.73 -3.83
N ALA A 87 -6.92 5.81 -3.36
CA ALA A 87 -5.73 5.79 -2.53
C ALA A 87 -6.10 6.04 -1.07
N VAL A 88 -5.67 5.16 -0.19
CA VAL A 88 -5.94 5.23 1.25
C VAL A 88 -4.63 5.34 2.01
N GLU A 89 -4.47 6.41 2.78
CA GLU A 89 -3.26 6.67 3.58
C GLU A 89 -3.67 7.21 4.96
N PRO A 90 -3.34 6.51 6.05
CA PRO A 90 -3.72 6.92 7.39
C PRO A 90 -2.86 8.03 7.99
N GLU A 91 -1.55 8.06 7.72
CA GLU A 91 -0.62 9.03 8.31
C GLU A 91 -0.84 10.40 7.70
N LEU A 92 -1.02 11.42 8.54
CA LEU A 92 -1.47 12.75 8.07
C LEU A 92 -0.41 13.45 7.21
N ARG A 93 0.87 13.37 7.54
CA ARG A 93 1.96 14.00 6.80
C ARG A 93 2.11 13.38 5.40
N ASN A 94 2.06 12.03 5.32
CA ASN A 94 2.02 11.30 4.06
C ASN A 94 0.77 11.64 3.24
N PHE A 95 -0.40 11.67 3.89
CA PHE A 95 -1.67 12.00 3.24
C PHE A 95 -1.68 13.40 2.61
N GLU A 96 -1.17 14.41 3.30
CA GLU A 96 -1.09 15.77 2.74
C GLU A 96 -0.12 15.85 1.55
N LEU A 97 0.99 15.10 1.55
CA LEU A 97 1.85 15.00 0.37
C LEU A 97 1.19 14.19 -0.74
N LEU A 98 0.51 13.09 -0.45
CA LEU A 98 -0.28 12.35 -1.44
C LEU A 98 -1.27 13.27 -2.16
N LYS A 99 -2.05 14.05 -1.38
CA LYS A 99 -3.01 15.03 -1.91
C LYS A 99 -2.33 16.07 -2.81
N THR A 100 -1.22 16.62 -2.35
CA THR A 100 -0.45 17.61 -3.11
C THR A 100 0.14 16.98 -4.39
N ASN A 101 0.69 15.78 -4.31
CA ASN A 101 1.24 15.06 -5.45
C ASN A 101 0.17 14.72 -6.51
N VAL A 102 -1.03 14.33 -6.07
CA VAL A 102 -2.17 14.12 -6.99
C VAL A 102 -2.52 15.42 -7.72
N ALA A 103 -2.61 16.56 -7.01
CA ALA A 103 -2.89 17.86 -7.58
C ALA A 103 -1.79 18.35 -8.54
N LEU A 104 -0.50 18.19 -8.19
CA LEU A 104 0.63 18.54 -9.06
C LEU A 104 0.62 17.81 -10.41
N ASN A 105 -0.02 16.64 -10.45
CA ASN A 105 -0.17 15.84 -11.66
C ASN A 105 -1.51 16.05 -12.39
N ASN A 106 -2.40 16.91 -11.88
CA ASN A 106 -3.76 17.18 -12.39
C ASN A 106 -4.61 15.88 -12.46
N LEU A 107 -4.56 15.07 -11.41
CA LEU A 107 -5.23 13.77 -11.36
C LEU A 107 -6.41 13.71 -10.36
N GLU A 108 -6.86 14.83 -9.80
CA GLU A 108 -7.92 14.91 -8.76
C GLU A 108 -9.26 14.29 -9.25
N ASN A 109 -9.50 14.34 -10.56
CA ASN A 109 -10.69 13.73 -11.17
C ASN A 109 -10.57 12.22 -11.42
N LYS A 110 -9.36 11.65 -11.25
CA LYS A 110 -9.06 10.24 -11.52
C LYS A 110 -8.59 9.48 -10.29
N ILE A 111 -8.04 10.18 -9.29
CA ILE A 111 -7.56 9.60 -8.03
C ILE A 111 -8.38 10.17 -6.89
N SER A 112 -9.18 9.32 -6.25
CA SER A 112 -9.86 9.64 -5.00
C SER A 112 -8.97 9.26 -3.82
N ILE A 113 -8.81 10.15 -2.85
CA ILE A 113 -7.91 9.96 -1.70
C ILE A 113 -8.71 9.94 -0.39
N TYR A 114 -8.28 9.12 0.56
CA TYR A 114 -8.96 8.88 1.83
C TYR A 114 -7.96 8.80 2.99
N ASN A 115 -8.17 9.61 4.05
CA ASN A 115 -7.32 9.60 5.23
C ASN A 115 -7.91 8.68 6.31
N TYR A 116 -7.67 7.38 6.19
CA TYR A 116 -8.08 6.33 7.12
C TYR A 116 -7.06 5.21 7.18
N ALA A 117 -6.99 4.53 8.32
CA ALA A 117 -6.44 3.19 8.38
C ALA A 117 -7.55 2.18 8.05
N LEU A 118 -7.39 1.36 6.99
CA LEU A 118 -8.34 0.29 6.78
C LEU A 118 -8.19 -0.78 7.86
N SER A 119 -9.33 -1.30 8.34
CA SER A 119 -9.37 -2.25 9.45
C SER A 119 -10.65 -3.10 9.38
N ASN A 120 -10.88 -3.93 10.41
CA ASN A 120 -12.10 -4.73 10.55
C ASN A 120 -13.22 -4.02 11.33
N GLN A 121 -13.02 -2.78 11.77
CA GLN A 121 -14.00 -1.96 12.47
C GLN A 121 -14.00 -0.53 11.93
N ASP A 122 -15.18 0.09 11.92
CA ASP A 122 -15.36 1.49 11.53
C ASP A 122 -15.20 2.41 12.72
N ASP A 123 -14.75 3.63 12.45
CA ASP A 123 -14.76 4.78 13.37
C ASP A 123 -14.04 4.54 14.72
N GLN A 124 -13.07 3.61 14.74
CA GLN A 124 -12.17 3.46 15.87
C GLN A 124 -10.99 4.41 15.72
N GLU A 125 -10.44 4.84 16.85
CA GLU A 125 -9.15 5.51 16.92
C GLU A 125 -8.10 4.51 17.39
N ILE A 126 -7.09 4.27 16.56
CA ILE A 126 -6.01 3.32 16.85
C ILE A 126 -4.65 4.01 16.79
N GLU A 127 -3.68 3.45 17.49
CA GLU A 127 -2.31 3.96 17.52
C GLU A 127 -1.50 3.45 16.32
N MET A 128 -0.73 4.34 15.72
CA MET A 128 0.20 4.07 14.64
C MET A 128 1.61 4.50 15.06
N GLU A 129 2.59 3.65 14.85
CA GLU A 129 4.02 3.89 15.08
C GLU A 129 4.64 4.45 13.80
N LEU A 130 5.33 5.58 13.91
CA LEU A 130 6.03 6.21 12.79
C LEU A 130 7.50 5.80 12.80
N ALA A 131 8.01 5.40 11.65
CA ALA A 131 9.45 5.25 11.44
C ALA A 131 10.08 6.63 11.18
N ASP A 132 11.33 6.82 11.62
CA ASP A 132 11.99 8.12 11.55
C ASP A 132 12.61 8.40 10.17
N ASP A 133 13.05 7.34 9.47
CA ASP A 133 13.84 7.43 8.23
C ASP A 133 13.21 6.68 7.05
N ASN A 134 11.99 6.16 7.22
CA ASN A 134 11.26 5.42 6.18
C ASN A 134 9.76 5.68 6.30
N SER A 135 9.24 6.59 5.49
CA SER A 135 7.81 6.92 5.47
C SER A 135 6.91 5.73 5.08
N GLY A 136 7.48 4.70 4.47
CA GLY A 136 6.79 3.45 4.09
C GLY A 136 6.71 2.42 5.20
N ASP A 137 7.46 2.56 6.29
CA ASP A 137 7.45 1.62 7.42
C ASP A 137 6.63 2.13 8.62
N HIS A 138 5.71 3.07 8.39
CA HIS A 138 4.69 3.43 9.36
C HIS A 138 3.71 2.27 9.51
N ARG A 139 3.37 1.90 10.76
CA ARG A 139 2.61 0.69 11.03
C ARG A 139 1.63 0.84 12.18
N ILE A 140 0.55 0.09 12.15
CA ILE A 140 -0.37 0.03 13.29
C ILE A 140 0.36 -0.59 14.48
N LYS A 141 0.29 0.09 15.62
CA LYS A 141 0.89 -0.37 16.88
C LYS A 141 0.16 -1.60 17.39
N ASN A 142 0.89 -2.63 17.70
CA ASN A 142 0.40 -3.87 18.27
C ASN A 142 0.90 -4.06 19.70
N GLN A 143 0.14 -4.80 20.51
CA GLN A 143 0.46 -4.99 21.94
C GLN A 143 1.65 -5.93 22.20
N VAL A 144 2.11 -6.66 21.18
CA VAL A 144 3.18 -7.66 21.33
C VAL A 144 4.53 -6.97 21.11
N LYS A 145 5.34 -6.95 22.13
CA LYS A 145 6.75 -6.52 22.06
C LYS A 145 7.59 -7.67 21.50
N PHE A 146 7.74 -7.70 20.20
CA PHE A 146 8.72 -8.53 19.53
C PHE A 146 9.69 -7.59 18.82
N ASN A 147 10.84 -7.34 19.45
CA ASN A 147 11.79 -6.34 18.99
C ASN A 147 13.08 -7.02 18.54
N ILE A 148 13.35 -7.02 17.25
CA ILE A 148 14.60 -7.52 16.67
C ILE A 148 15.49 -6.36 16.18
N HIS A 149 14.93 -5.15 15.98
CA HIS A 149 15.58 -4.04 15.28
C HIS A 149 15.61 -2.72 16.06
N ASP A 150 15.66 -2.74 17.40
CA ASP A 150 15.69 -1.54 18.26
C ASP A 150 14.58 -0.49 17.98
N GLU A 151 13.40 -0.96 17.56
CA GLU A 151 12.25 -0.15 17.16
C GLU A 151 11.41 0.38 18.35
N GLU A 152 11.97 0.44 19.55
CA GLU A 152 11.20 0.67 20.80
C GLU A 152 10.72 2.11 20.97
N ASN A 153 11.28 3.08 20.28
CA ASN A 153 11.07 4.50 20.52
C ASN A 153 10.37 5.26 19.37
N ARG A 154 9.57 4.56 18.57
CA ARG A 154 8.85 5.22 17.46
C ARG A 154 7.83 6.23 18.01
N LYS A 155 7.73 7.37 17.34
CA LYS A 155 6.66 8.34 17.59
C LYS A 155 5.32 7.70 17.34
N ILE A 156 4.34 7.95 18.24
CA ILE A 156 2.98 7.42 18.10
C ILE A 156 2.03 8.53 17.70
N VAL A 157 1.20 8.24 16.74
CA VAL A 157 0.07 9.07 16.31
C VAL A 157 -1.22 8.28 16.38
N LYS A 158 -2.35 8.97 16.42
CA LYS A 158 -3.67 8.36 16.38
C LYS A 158 -4.28 8.51 14.99
N VAL A 159 -4.85 7.42 14.48
CA VAL A 159 -5.48 7.37 13.16
C VAL A 159 -6.89 6.77 13.28
N LYS A 160 -7.80 7.23 12.41
CA LYS A 160 -9.18 6.72 12.37
C LYS A 160 -9.28 5.53 11.44
N THR A 161 -10.10 4.54 11.83
CA THR A 161 -10.32 3.34 11.03
C THR A 161 -11.59 3.39 10.18
N LYS A 162 -11.55 2.66 9.06
CA LYS A 162 -12.71 2.28 8.25
C LYS A 162 -12.56 0.85 7.75
N LYS A 163 -13.68 0.15 7.56
CA LYS A 163 -13.69 -1.10 6.81
C LYS A 163 -13.59 -0.82 5.33
N PHE A 164 -12.92 -1.69 4.59
CA PHE A 164 -12.91 -1.64 3.14
C PHE A 164 -14.34 -1.62 2.58
N ASP A 165 -15.19 -2.54 3.05
CA ASP A 165 -16.56 -2.69 2.58
C ASP A 165 -17.47 -1.49 2.89
N THR A 166 -17.17 -0.73 3.94
CA THR A 166 -17.90 0.51 4.27
C THR A 166 -17.45 1.67 3.39
N LEU A 167 -16.14 1.84 3.23
CA LEU A 167 -15.56 2.92 2.45
C LEU A 167 -15.89 2.79 0.95
N PHE A 168 -15.91 1.57 0.42
CA PHE A 168 -16.08 1.28 -1.00
C PHE A 168 -17.39 0.52 -1.34
N ASN A 169 -18.41 0.68 -0.52
CA ASN A 169 -19.68 -0.08 -0.61
C ASN A 169 -20.41 0.06 -1.97
N LYS A 170 -20.16 1.14 -2.72
CA LYS A 170 -20.85 1.43 -4.00
C LYS A 170 -20.06 1.01 -5.25
N THR A 171 -18.87 0.48 -5.10
CA THR A 171 -18.00 0.15 -6.22
C THR A 171 -18.26 -1.27 -6.71
N LYS A 172 -18.49 -1.43 -8.03
CA LYS A 172 -18.42 -2.74 -8.69
C LYS A 172 -16.96 -3.11 -8.79
N GLN A 173 -16.58 -4.24 -8.23
CA GLN A 173 -15.19 -4.69 -8.15
C GLN A 173 -14.77 -5.58 -9.34
N ASP A 174 -15.55 -5.57 -10.42
CA ASP A 174 -15.36 -6.47 -11.55
C ASP A 174 -14.06 -6.28 -12.33
N ASN A 175 -13.54 -5.02 -12.40
CA ASN A 175 -12.32 -4.66 -13.12
C ASN A 175 -11.30 -4.01 -12.19
N ASP A 176 -11.30 -4.42 -10.94
CA ASP A 176 -10.53 -3.82 -9.86
C ASP A 176 -9.31 -4.66 -9.52
N LEU A 177 -8.23 -4.01 -9.17
CA LEU A 177 -7.06 -4.56 -8.50
C LEU A 177 -6.93 -3.89 -7.15
N ILE A 178 -6.84 -4.69 -6.10
CA ILE A 178 -6.58 -4.18 -4.76
C ILE A 178 -5.12 -4.43 -4.43
N TRP A 179 -4.41 -3.36 -4.06
CA TRP A 179 -3.01 -3.37 -3.67
C TRP A 179 -2.92 -2.96 -2.21
N ILE A 180 -2.43 -3.83 -1.35
CA ILE A 180 -2.37 -3.62 0.10
C ILE A 180 -0.93 -3.78 0.56
N ASP A 181 -0.36 -2.70 1.06
CA ASP A 181 0.96 -2.63 1.69
C ASP A 181 0.82 -1.82 2.98
N THR A 182 0.71 -2.51 4.11
CA THR A 182 0.35 -1.90 5.40
C THR A 182 1.17 -2.45 6.56
N GLN A 183 2.34 -2.99 6.24
CA GLN A 183 3.39 -3.35 7.19
C GLN A 183 2.93 -4.33 8.29
N GLY A 184 2.12 -5.32 7.88
CA GLY A 184 1.64 -6.40 8.72
C GLY A 184 0.18 -6.27 9.19
N HIS A 185 -0.57 -5.26 8.73
CA HIS A 185 -2.00 -5.08 9.08
C HIS A 185 -2.97 -5.71 8.07
N GLU A 186 -2.47 -6.29 6.98
CA GLU A 186 -3.23 -6.88 5.86
C GLU A 186 -4.30 -7.87 6.31
N PRO A 187 -4.08 -8.79 7.28
CA PRO A 187 -5.11 -9.73 7.72
C PRO A 187 -6.34 -9.04 8.32
N ILE A 188 -6.12 -7.97 9.05
CA ILE A 188 -7.20 -7.20 9.70
C ILE A 188 -8.01 -6.42 8.65
N ILE A 189 -7.34 -5.86 7.65
CA ILE A 189 -7.99 -5.20 6.50
C ILE A 189 -8.90 -6.19 5.78
N LEU A 190 -8.38 -7.38 5.45
CA LEU A 190 -9.13 -8.40 4.75
C LEU A 190 -10.32 -8.93 5.55
N GLN A 191 -10.25 -8.98 6.89
CA GLN A 191 -11.42 -9.26 7.74
C GLN A 191 -12.54 -8.21 7.61
N GLY A 192 -12.17 -6.95 7.33
CA GLY A 192 -13.10 -5.85 7.06
C GLY A 192 -13.58 -5.75 5.61
N ALA A 193 -13.17 -6.70 4.74
CA ALA A 193 -13.35 -6.68 3.29
C ALA A 193 -14.07 -7.93 2.78
N LYS A 194 -15.14 -8.35 3.44
CA LYS A 194 -15.90 -9.59 3.10
C LYS A 194 -16.48 -9.54 1.69
N LYS A 195 -17.09 -8.41 1.30
CA LYS A 195 -17.65 -8.20 -0.04
C LYS A 195 -16.56 -8.23 -1.11
N LEU A 196 -15.38 -7.69 -0.81
CA LEU A 196 -14.23 -7.77 -1.68
C LEU A 196 -13.83 -9.23 -1.92
N ILE A 197 -13.70 -10.03 -0.86
CA ILE A 197 -13.35 -11.45 -0.96
C ILE A 197 -14.42 -12.21 -1.79
N GLU A 198 -15.70 -11.97 -1.52
CA GLU A 198 -16.83 -12.57 -2.26
C GLU A 198 -16.84 -12.19 -3.74
N SER A 199 -16.37 -10.97 -4.10
CA SER A 199 -16.29 -10.50 -5.49
C SER A 199 -15.23 -11.23 -6.32
N LYS A 200 -14.29 -11.92 -5.66
CA LYS A 200 -13.13 -12.58 -6.27
C LYS A 200 -12.22 -11.62 -7.07
N ALA A 201 -12.22 -10.34 -6.70
CA ALA A 201 -11.27 -9.39 -7.26
C ALA A 201 -9.83 -9.81 -6.90
N PRO A 202 -8.85 -9.60 -7.79
CA PRO A 202 -7.46 -9.86 -7.47
C PRO A 202 -6.96 -8.92 -6.38
N VAL A 203 -6.25 -9.51 -5.41
CA VAL A 203 -5.65 -8.78 -4.28
C VAL A 203 -4.15 -9.03 -4.30
N VAL A 204 -3.36 -7.98 -4.27
CA VAL A 204 -1.92 -8.02 -3.99
C VAL A 204 -1.73 -7.61 -2.53
N ILE A 205 -0.93 -8.37 -1.81
CA ILE A 205 -0.57 -8.06 -0.42
C ILE A 205 0.94 -8.13 -0.26
N GLU A 206 1.48 -7.33 0.64
CA GLU A 206 2.79 -7.59 1.19
C GLU A 206 2.69 -8.79 2.14
N PHE A 207 3.39 -9.88 1.82
CA PHE A 207 3.49 -11.05 2.69
C PHE A 207 4.84 -11.02 3.41
N TRP A 208 4.90 -10.28 4.52
CA TRP A 208 6.12 -10.12 5.30
C TRP A 208 6.04 -10.90 6.63
N PRO A 209 6.67 -12.09 6.72
CA PRO A 209 6.57 -12.96 7.91
C PRO A 209 6.98 -12.28 9.22
N TYR A 210 7.99 -11.42 9.17
CA TYR A 210 8.44 -10.67 10.35
C TYR A 210 7.34 -9.74 10.86
N ALA A 211 6.76 -8.90 9.99
CA ALA A 211 5.71 -7.96 10.34
C ALA A 211 4.47 -8.67 10.91
N LEU A 212 4.05 -9.77 10.27
CA LEU A 212 2.92 -10.58 10.73
C LEU A 212 3.15 -11.21 12.11
N LYS A 213 4.35 -11.75 12.36
CA LYS A 213 4.71 -12.32 13.67
C LYS A 213 4.80 -11.23 14.74
N ARG A 214 5.45 -10.10 14.46
CA ARG A 214 5.51 -8.93 15.34
C ARG A 214 4.12 -8.44 15.73
N ALA A 215 3.21 -8.39 14.75
CA ALA A 215 1.81 -7.96 14.95
C ALA A 215 0.95 -9.02 15.64
N ASN A 216 1.47 -10.25 15.88
CA ASN A 216 0.70 -11.40 16.32
C ASN A 216 -0.48 -11.74 15.40
N LEU A 217 -0.26 -11.57 14.09
CA LEU A 217 -1.28 -11.77 13.05
C LEU A 217 -0.95 -12.93 12.09
N TRP A 218 0.10 -13.70 12.41
CA TRP A 218 0.55 -14.82 11.57
C TRP A 218 -0.56 -15.82 11.28
N GLU A 219 -1.23 -16.35 12.31
CA GLU A 219 -2.32 -17.31 12.15
C GLU A 219 -3.54 -16.69 11.46
N LYS A 220 -3.85 -15.43 11.77
CA LYS A 220 -4.93 -14.71 11.11
C LYS A 220 -4.72 -14.53 9.61
N MET A 221 -3.46 -14.35 9.16
CA MET A 221 -3.16 -14.29 7.73
C MET A 221 -3.59 -15.59 7.05
N PHE A 222 -3.27 -16.75 7.59
CA PHE A 222 -3.70 -18.03 7.01
C PHE A 222 -5.22 -18.22 7.04
N GLU A 223 -5.89 -17.78 8.11
CA GLU A 223 -7.37 -17.82 8.17
C GLU A 223 -7.99 -17.03 7.02
N VAL A 224 -7.47 -15.85 6.69
CA VAL A 224 -8.01 -15.02 5.60
C VAL A 224 -7.64 -15.60 4.24
N LEU A 225 -6.41 -16.11 4.08
CA LEU A 225 -5.95 -16.68 2.82
C LEU A 225 -6.73 -17.93 2.41
N LYS A 226 -7.37 -18.66 3.34
CA LYS A 226 -8.28 -19.78 3.03
C LYS A 226 -9.48 -19.39 2.15
N HIS A 227 -9.82 -18.10 2.08
CA HIS A 227 -10.87 -17.59 1.20
C HIS A 227 -10.43 -17.40 -0.25
N PHE A 228 -9.13 -17.52 -0.54
CA PHE A 228 -8.56 -17.42 -1.89
C PHE A 228 -8.17 -18.81 -2.38
N ASN A 229 -8.34 -19.06 -3.69
CA ASN A 229 -8.05 -20.37 -4.27
C ASN A 229 -6.63 -20.48 -4.81
N PHE A 230 -6.07 -19.34 -5.24
CA PHE A 230 -4.78 -19.28 -5.93
C PHE A 230 -3.97 -18.09 -5.47
N TYR A 231 -2.66 -18.20 -5.61
CA TYR A 231 -1.72 -17.09 -5.44
C TYR A 231 -0.71 -17.04 -6.59
N VAL A 232 -0.06 -15.91 -6.71
CA VAL A 232 1.09 -15.66 -7.58
C VAL A 232 2.15 -14.95 -6.75
N ASP A 233 3.34 -15.52 -6.70
CA ASP A 233 4.49 -14.88 -6.05
C ASP A 233 5.12 -13.87 -7.01
N LEU A 234 5.03 -12.58 -6.65
CA LEU A 234 5.56 -11.48 -7.45
C LEU A 234 7.08 -11.31 -7.35
N SER A 235 7.77 -12.00 -6.43
CA SER A 235 9.22 -12.01 -6.33
C SER A 235 9.86 -12.79 -7.49
N ASN A 236 9.15 -13.80 -8.01
CA ASN A 236 9.61 -14.60 -9.14
C ASN A 236 9.61 -13.82 -10.45
N GLN A 237 10.61 -14.04 -11.31
CA GLN A 237 10.66 -13.41 -12.64
C GLN A 237 9.48 -13.84 -13.51
N GLU A 238 9.16 -15.13 -13.53
CA GLU A 238 7.99 -15.68 -14.22
C GLU A 238 6.84 -15.86 -13.24
N LEU A 239 5.68 -15.30 -13.60
CA LEU A 239 4.49 -15.35 -12.75
C LEU A 239 3.66 -16.61 -13.06
N HIS A 240 3.58 -17.51 -12.09
CA HIS A 240 2.82 -18.75 -12.17
C HIS A 240 1.68 -18.76 -11.16
N LEU A 241 0.50 -19.21 -11.61
CA LEU A 241 -0.66 -19.38 -10.75
C LEU A 241 -0.53 -20.69 -9.96
N SER A 242 -0.45 -20.59 -8.64
CA SER A 242 -0.34 -21.73 -7.73
C SER A 242 -1.58 -21.84 -6.85
N LYS A 243 -1.96 -23.10 -6.51
CA LYS A 243 -3.06 -23.28 -5.54
C LYS A 243 -2.57 -22.96 -4.12
N ILE A 244 -3.45 -22.29 -3.37
CA ILE A 244 -3.20 -22.07 -1.94
C ILE A 244 -3.44 -23.38 -1.20
N ASN A 245 -2.42 -23.84 -0.46
CA ASN A 245 -2.51 -24.87 0.56
C ASN A 245 -1.62 -24.46 1.74
N GLU A 246 -1.85 -25.02 2.92
CA GLU A 246 -1.12 -24.63 4.13
C GLU A 246 0.39 -24.84 4.01
N ASP A 247 0.83 -25.86 3.27
CA ASP A 247 2.26 -26.15 3.10
C ASP A 247 2.95 -25.21 2.10
N SER A 248 2.21 -24.68 1.12
CA SER A 248 2.77 -23.77 0.11
C SER A 248 3.06 -22.36 0.63
N LEU A 249 2.40 -21.95 1.71
CA LEU A 249 2.53 -20.62 2.30
C LEU A 249 3.53 -20.58 3.47
N LYS A 250 4.00 -21.74 3.94
CA LYS A 250 4.98 -21.87 5.03
C LYS A 250 6.42 -22.02 4.52
N LYS A 251 6.63 -22.18 3.23
CA LYS A 251 7.93 -22.23 2.54
C LYS A 251 8.40 -20.85 2.14
#